data_96fdf766461bcf76471041fc54782bf7
#
_entry.id   96fdf766461bcf76471041fc54782bf7
#
_cell.length_a   1.000
_cell.length_b   1.000
_cell.length_c   1.000
_cell.angle_alpha   90.00
_cell.angle_beta   90.00
_cell.angle_gamma   90.00
#
_symmetry.space_group_name_H-M   'P 1'
#
loop_
_entity.id
_entity.type
_entity.pdbx_description
1 polymer ?
#
loop_
_entity_poly.entity_id
_entity_poly.type
_entity_poly.pdbx_seq_one_letter_code
_entity_poly.pdbx_strand_id
1 'polypeptide(L)'
;MTLHKGVKANVSGSVVAGFPSPAEQYLEPPLLVKRPAATYFVRVQGDSMSGAGISDGDLLVVDRSLRPADGDVIIASVDGDFTVKTYRRDKDGIRLEPANPAYPVIRLRAGQELDYFGKVTACIHRFAGKR
;
A
#
# COMPACT_ATOMS: atom_id res chain seq x y z
N MET A 1 -7.47 1.70 8.09
CA MET A 1 -6.92 2.12 6.79
C MET A 1 -7.98 2.90 6.03
N THR A 2 -7.60 4.04 5.50
CA THR A 2 -8.52 4.88 4.75
C THR A 2 -8.16 4.84 3.28
N LEU A 3 -9.14 4.52 2.45
CA LEU A 3 -9.01 4.49 1.01
C LEU A 3 -9.55 5.81 0.44
N HIS A 4 -8.69 6.53 -0.24
CA HIS A 4 -9.08 7.76 -0.90
C HIS A 4 -9.58 7.45 -2.31
N LYS A 5 -10.85 7.17 -2.40
CA LYS A 5 -11.49 6.77 -3.62
C LYS A 5 -11.53 7.92 -4.63
N GLY A 6 -11.17 7.64 -5.86
CA GLY A 6 -11.16 8.65 -6.90
C GLY A 6 -9.94 9.57 -6.91
N VAL A 7 -9.10 9.47 -5.88
CA VAL A 7 -7.86 10.23 -5.87
C VAL A 7 -6.83 9.39 -6.58
N LYS A 8 -6.68 9.62 -7.85
CA LYS A 8 -5.59 9.04 -8.60
C LYS A 8 -4.38 9.94 -8.44
N ALA A 9 -3.21 9.33 -8.47
CA ALA A 9 -1.99 10.11 -8.46
C ALA A 9 -1.96 10.97 -9.71
N ASN A 10 -2.21 12.22 -9.54
CA ASN A 10 -2.02 13.17 -10.62
C ASN A 10 -0.62 13.72 -10.50
N VAL A 11 0.26 13.13 -11.24
CA VAL A 11 1.67 13.42 -11.10
C VAL A 11 2.14 14.33 -12.23
N SER A 12 1.66 15.51 -12.23
CA SER A 12 2.16 16.51 -13.16
C SER A 12 3.36 17.24 -12.58
N GLY A 13 4.34 16.53 -12.25
CA GLY A 13 5.69 16.97 -12.16
C GLY A 13 6.14 17.95 -11.10
N SER A 14 5.32 18.62 -10.37
CA SER A 14 5.79 19.65 -9.44
C SER A 14 5.74 19.22 -7.97
N VAL A 15 5.73 17.93 -7.73
CA VAL A 15 5.61 17.37 -6.37
C VAL A 15 6.77 17.74 -5.46
N VAL A 16 7.88 18.09 -6.01
CA VAL A 16 9.09 18.41 -5.25
C VAL A 16 9.45 19.87 -5.35
N ALA A 17 8.45 20.72 -5.54
CA ALA A 17 8.66 22.16 -5.54
C ALA A 17 9.40 22.58 -4.26
N GLY A 18 10.46 23.32 -4.41
CA GLY A 18 11.30 23.77 -3.31
C GLY A 18 12.53 22.94 -3.07
N PHE A 19 12.63 21.75 -3.67
CA PHE A 19 13.86 20.97 -3.60
C PHE A 19 14.89 21.49 -4.59
N PRO A 20 16.19 21.34 -4.29
CA PRO A 20 17.23 21.59 -5.27
C PRO A 20 17.06 20.67 -6.48
N SER A 21 17.48 21.14 -7.64
CA SER A 21 17.33 20.41 -8.89
C SER A 21 17.78 18.95 -8.86
N PRO A 22 18.94 18.59 -8.26
CA PRO A 22 19.33 17.19 -8.25
C PRO A 22 18.34 16.28 -7.54
N ALA A 23 17.76 16.74 -6.45
CA ALA A 23 16.75 15.95 -5.71
C ALA A 23 15.47 15.81 -6.52
N GLU A 24 15.06 16.84 -7.23
CA GLU A 24 13.87 16.80 -8.06
C GLU A 24 13.95 15.73 -9.14
N GLN A 25 15.12 15.55 -9.74
CA GLN A 25 15.30 14.55 -10.77
C GLN A 25 15.03 13.13 -10.27
N TYR A 26 15.35 12.85 -9.02
CA TYR A 26 15.19 11.52 -8.44
C TYR A 26 13.80 11.30 -7.84
N LEU A 27 13.10 12.39 -7.53
CA LEU A 27 11.77 12.30 -6.93
C LEU A 27 10.66 12.61 -7.92
N GLU A 28 10.97 12.56 -9.19
CA GLU A 28 9.94 12.71 -10.20
C GLU A 28 8.86 11.64 -10.10
N PRO A 29 7.65 11.96 -10.50
CA PRO A 29 6.52 11.04 -10.41
C PRO A 29 6.78 9.63 -10.92
N PRO A 30 7.50 9.41 -12.01
CA PRO A 30 7.73 8.05 -12.51
C PRO A 30 8.47 7.13 -11.55
N LEU A 31 9.18 7.66 -10.55
CA LEU A 31 9.84 6.84 -9.54
C LEU A 31 8.83 6.25 -8.56
N LEU A 32 7.74 6.95 -8.30
CA LEU A 32 6.70 6.53 -7.37
C LEU A 32 5.47 6.00 -8.09
N VAL A 33 5.15 6.59 -9.22
CA VAL A 33 3.93 6.27 -9.95
C VAL A 33 4.27 5.95 -11.39
N LYS A 34 4.33 4.67 -11.69
CA LYS A 34 4.63 4.20 -13.05
C LYS A 34 3.39 4.15 -13.94
N ARG A 35 2.25 3.93 -13.34
CA ARG A 35 0.97 3.77 -14.05
C ARG A 35 -0.08 4.66 -13.39
N PRO A 36 -0.10 5.95 -13.74
CA PRO A 36 -0.99 6.89 -13.05
C PRO A 36 -2.47 6.49 -13.07
N ALA A 37 -2.93 5.93 -14.17
CA ALA A 37 -4.32 5.55 -14.29
C ALA A 37 -4.72 4.41 -13.33
N ALA A 38 -3.76 3.61 -12.89
CA ALA A 38 -4.00 2.48 -12.00
C ALA A 38 -3.53 2.75 -10.57
N THR A 39 -3.01 3.93 -10.28
CA THR A 39 -2.37 4.22 -9.01
C THR A 39 -3.30 5.00 -8.09
N TYR A 40 -3.35 4.55 -6.84
CA TYR A 40 -4.12 5.17 -5.78
C TYR A 40 -3.23 5.43 -4.58
N PHE A 41 -3.60 6.43 -3.81
CA PHE A 41 -2.98 6.68 -2.52
C PHE A 41 -3.92 6.23 -1.42
N VAL A 42 -3.38 5.49 -0.45
CA VAL A 42 -4.16 4.95 0.66
C VAL A 42 -3.49 5.34 1.97
N ARG A 43 -4.25 5.94 2.85
CA ARG A 43 -3.77 6.32 4.20
C ARG A 43 -3.91 5.14 5.13
N VAL A 44 -2.84 4.82 5.84
CA VAL A 44 -2.82 3.71 6.80
C VAL A 44 -3.44 4.16 8.12
N GLN A 45 -4.31 3.31 8.67
CA GLN A 45 -4.78 3.42 10.03
C GLN A 45 -4.41 2.14 10.77
N GLY A 46 -3.81 2.31 11.94
CA GLY A 46 -3.38 1.18 12.74
C GLY A 46 -1.95 0.77 12.49
N ASP A 47 -1.52 -0.29 13.16
CA ASP A 47 -0.12 -0.68 13.22
C ASP A 47 0.13 -2.16 12.88
N SER A 48 -0.79 -2.80 12.17
CA SER A 48 -0.67 -4.22 11.85
C SER A 48 0.53 -4.55 10.95
N MET A 49 1.11 -3.54 10.31
CA MET A 49 2.25 -3.71 9.42
C MET A 49 3.49 -2.94 9.91
N SER A 50 3.55 -2.63 11.19
CA SER A 50 4.67 -1.87 11.75
C SER A 50 6.03 -2.55 11.55
N GLY A 51 6.07 -3.87 11.64
CA GLY A 51 7.30 -4.65 11.42
C GLY A 51 7.79 -4.64 9.97
N ALA A 52 6.96 -4.20 9.03
CA ALA A 52 7.34 -4.03 7.63
C ALA A 52 7.67 -2.57 7.29
N GLY A 53 7.76 -1.71 8.29
CA GLY A 53 8.06 -0.30 8.08
C GLY A 53 6.88 0.54 7.68
N ILE A 54 5.67 0.06 7.87
CA ILE A 54 4.44 0.79 7.57
C ILE A 54 3.80 1.21 8.89
N SER A 55 3.71 2.50 9.10
CA SER A 55 3.21 3.09 10.35
C SER A 55 1.85 3.73 10.16
N ASP A 56 1.14 3.86 11.27
CA ASP A 56 -0.10 4.64 11.29
C ASP A 56 0.13 6.02 10.68
N GLY A 57 -0.76 6.44 9.80
CA GLY A 57 -0.67 7.72 9.13
C GLY A 57 0.17 7.74 7.86
N ASP A 58 0.88 6.67 7.57
CA ASP A 58 1.65 6.59 6.33
C ASP A 58 0.76 6.61 5.11
N LEU A 59 1.34 7.05 3.99
CA LEU A 59 0.66 7.06 2.71
C LEU A 59 1.23 5.95 1.84
N LEU A 60 0.37 5.05 1.43
CA LEU A 60 0.75 3.96 0.55
C LEU A 60 0.47 4.33 -0.91
N VAL A 61 1.41 4.01 -1.75
CA VAL A 61 1.24 4.06 -3.20
C VAL A 61 0.82 2.67 -3.66
N VAL A 62 -0.33 2.58 -4.30
CA VAL A 62 -0.97 1.30 -4.63
C VAL A 62 -1.24 1.24 -6.11
N ASP A 63 -0.74 0.20 -6.75
CA ASP A 63 -0.95 -0.03 -8.18
C ASP A 63 -1.97 -1.16 -8.37
N ARG A 64 -3.11 -0.82 -8.93
CA ARG A 64 -4.19 -1.76 -9.15
C ARG A 64 -4.00 -2.65 -10.37
N SER A 65 -3.08 -2.31 -11.25
CA SER A 65 -2.82 -3.08 -12.47
C SER A 65 -1.98 -4.33 -12.24
N LEU A 66 -1.30 -4.41 -11.09
CA LEU A 66 -0.41 -5.51 -10.76
C LEU A 66 -1.17 -6.63 -10.06
N ARG A 67 -0.83 -7.86 -10.41
CA ARG A 67 -1.36 -9.04 -9.71
C ARG A 67 -0.51 -9.32 -8.48
N PRO A 68 -1.10 -9.87 -7.42
CA PRO A 68 -0.34 -10.19 -6.23
C PRO A 68 0.55 -11.42 -6.47
N ALA A 69 1.76 -11.35 -5.99
CA ALA A 69 2.68 -12.46 -5.92
C ALA A 69 3.04 -12.75 -4.47
N ASP A 70 3.46 -13.98 -4.18
CA ASP A 70 3.85 -14.35 -2.83
C ASP A 70 4.90 -13.40 -2.27
N GLY A 71 4.65 -12.88 -1.09
CA GLY A 71 5.53 -11.91 -0.42
C GLY A 71 5.19 -10.45 -0.68
N ASP A 72 4.28 -10.16 -1.58
CA ASP A 72 3.89 -8.78 -1.83
C ASP A 72 3.05 -8.21 -0.69
N VAL A 73 3.24 -6.93 -0.42
CA VAL A 73 2.32 -6.18 0.43
C VAL A 73 1.17 -5.72 -0.44
N ILE A 74 -0.03 -6.05 -0.04
CA ILE A 74 -1.23 -5.74 -0.82
C ILE A 74 -2.28 -5.05 0.04
N ILE A 75 -3.22 -4.43 -0.65
CA ILE A 75 -4.49 -4.00 -0.08
C ILE A 75 -5.56 -4.92 -0.60
N ALA A 76 -6.33 -5.45 0.32
CA ALA A 76 -7.43 -6.33 0.00
C ALA A 76 -8.57 -6.12 0.98
N SER A 77 -9.75 -6.56 0.59
CA SER A 77 -10.91 -6.60 1.45
C SER A 77 -11.22 -8.05 1.77
N VAL A 78 -11.39 -8.34 3.04
CA VAL A 78 -11.89 -9.62 3.51
C VAL A 78 -13.17 -9.33 4.29
N ASP A 79 -14.26 -9.95 3.86
CA ASP A 79 -15.56 -9.72 4.47
C ASP A 79 -15.96 -8.23 4.54
N GLY A 80 -15.59 -7.48 3.53
CA GLY A 80 -15.96 -6.07 3.40
C GLY A 80 -15.01 -5.06 4.02
N ASP A 81 -14.02 -5.52 4.80
CA ASP A 81 -13.07 -4.62 5.44
C ASP A 81 -11.76 -4.57 4.69
N PHE A 82 -11.35 -3.38 4.28
CA PHE A 82 -10.04 -3.20 3.66
C PHE A 82 -8.92 -3.30 4.67
N THR A 83 -7.87 -3.99 4.28
CA THR A 83 -6.68 -4.15 5.10
C THR A 83 -5.42 -4.14 4.26
N VAL A 84 -4.31 -3.78 4.86
CA VAL A 84 -2.97 -3.91 4.26
C VAL A 84 -2.26 -5.06 4.96
N LYS A 85 -1.79 -6.02 4.18
CA LYS A 85 -1.13 -7.23 4.70
C LYS A 85 -0.15 -7.76 3.67
N THR A 86 0.73 -8.65 4.12
CA THR A 86 1.57 -9.41 3.21
C THR A 86 0.79 -10.60 2.65
N TYR A 87 0.76 -10.69 1.34
CA TYR A 87 0.11 -11.77 0.62
C TYR A 87 1.04 -12.98 0.60
N ARG A 88 0.54 -14.10 1.08
CA ARG A 88 1.24 -15.37 1.01
C ARG A 88 0.41 -16.38 0.26
N ARG A 89 1.06 -17.05 -0.65
CA ARG A 89 0.44 -18.11 -1.42
C ARG A 89 1.41 -19.27 -1.54
N ASP A 90 0.96 -20.43 -1.11
CA ASP A 90 1.71 -21.66 -1.21
C ASP A 90 0.74 -22.84 -1.46
N LYS A 91 1.24 -24.05 -1.34
CA LYS A 91 0.43 -25.25 -1.56
C LYS A 91 -0.76 -25.38 -0.60
N ASP A 92 -0.68 -24.72 0.54
CA ASP A 92 -1.74 -24.76 1.54
C ASP A 92 -2.79 -23.65 1.34
N GLY A 93 -2.62 -22.84 0.31
CA GLY A 93 -3.57 -21.79 -0.05
C GLY A 93 -3.05 -20.40 0.18
N ILE A 94 -3.98 -19.48 0.35
CA ILE A 94 -3.70 -18.05 0.50
C ILE A 94 -3.88 -17.66 1.95
N ARG A 95 -2.95 -16.85 2.44
CA ARG A 95 -3.09 -16.17 3.73
C ARG A 95 -2.59 -14.74 3.65
N LEU A 96 -3.12 -13.92 4.51
CA LEU A 96 -2.72 -12.54 4.66
C LEU A 96 -2.02 -12.41 6.00
N GLU A 97 -0.76 -12.01 5.97
CA GLU A 97 0.08 -11.94 7.17
C GLU A 97 0.29 -10.50 7.61
N PRO A 98 0.00 -10.19 8.87
CA PRO A 98 0.43 -8.93 9.45
C PRO A 98 1.93 -8.97 9.71
N ALA A 99 2.52 -7.79 9.85
CA ALA A 99 3.90 -7.65 10.30
C ALA A 99 3.92 -7.08 11.73
N ASN A 100 3.11 -7.68 12.58
CA ASN A 100 2.98 -7.32 13.99
C ASN A 100 2.39 -8.52 14.72
N PRO A 101 3.09 -9.09 15.70
CA PRO A 101 2.61 -10.29 16.38
C PRO A 101 1.33 -10.09 17.19
N ALA A 102 0.92 -8.85 17.44
CA ALA A 102 -0.34 -8.58 18.11
C ALA A 102 -1.57 -8.85 17.24
N TYR A 103 -1.37 -9.05 15.93
CA TYR A 103 -2.46 -9.28 14.99
C TYR A 103 -2.42 -10.69 14.45
N PRO A 104 -3.58 -11.30 14.21
CA PRO A 104 -3.64 -12.67 13.70
C PRO A 104 -3.37 -12.74 12.21
N VAL A 105 -2.87 -13.89 11.76
CA VAL A 105 -2.82 -14.24 10.34
C VAL A 105 -4.25 -14.53 9.88
N ILE A 106 -4.61 -14.00 8.71
CA ILE A 106 -5.90 -14.26 8.10
C ILE A 106 -5.72 -15.35 7.06
N ARG A 107 -6.30 -16.52 7.31
CA ARG A 107 -6.29 -17.63 6.35
C ARG A 107 -7.59 -17.66 5.60
N LEU A 108 -7.51 -17.71 4.26
CA LEU A 108 -8.70 -17.81 3.44
C LEU A 108 -9.18 -19.26 3.44
N ARG A 109 -10.47 -19.42 3.75
CA ARG A 109 -11.14 -20.72 3.73
C ARG A 109 -11.65 -21.02 2.34
N ALA A 110 -11.89 -22.28 2.06
CA ALA A 110 -12.55 -22.69 0.82
C ALA A 110 -13.88 -21.93 0.67
N GLY A 111 -14.09 -21.34 -0.48
CA GLY A 111 -15.29 -20.55 -0.77
C GLY A 111 -15.29 -19.13 -0.24
N GLN A 112 -14.29 -18.74 0.51
CA GLN A 112 -14.13 -17.36 0.96
C GLN A 112 -13.44 -16.55 -0.11
N GLU A 113 -13.97 -15.37 -0.42
CA GLU A 113 -13.42 -14.52 -1.45
C GLU A 113 -12.49 -13.47 -0.87
N LEU A 114 -11.36 -13.30 -1.53
CA LEU A 114 -10.44 -12.21 -1.33
C LEU A 114 -10.71 -11.17 -2.40
N ASP A 115 -11.17 -10.00 -1.98
CA ASP A 115 -11.29 -8.86 -2.88
C ASP A 115 -9.95 -8.14 -2.94
N TYR A 116 -9.18 -8.46 -3.93
CA TYR A 116 -7.90 -7.82 -4.14
C TYR A 116 -8.09 -6.40 -4.68
N PHE A 117 -7.48 -5.42 -4.02
CA PHE A 117 -7.52 -4.05 -4.50
C PHE A 117 -6.28 -3.69 -5.30
N GLY A 118 -5.10 -3.91 -4.75
CA GLY A 118 -3.88 -3.55 -5.45
C GLY A 118 -2.61 -3.88 -4.65
N LYS A 119 -1.49 -3.79 -5.33
CA LYS A 119 -0.18 -4.02 -4.74
C LYS A 119 0.38 -2.70 -4.22
N VAL A 120 0.90 -2.74 -3.00
CA VAL A 120 1.63 -1.61 -2.42
C VAL A 120 3.03 -1.58 -3.03
N THR A 121 3.34 -0.51 -3.73
CA THR A 121 4.64 -0.36 -4.38
C THR A 121 5.57 0.58 -3.64
N ALA A 122 5.03 1.44 -2.80
CA ALA A 122 5.82 2.36 -2.00
C ALA A 122 5.05 2.79 -0.76
N CYS A 123 5.78 3.24 0.24
CA CYS A 123 5.23 3.79 1.46
C CYS A 123 5.90 5.12 1.73
N ILE A 124 5.10 6.15 1.96
CA ILE A 124 5.60 7.48 2.28
C ILE A 124 5.32 7.75 3.74
N HIS A 125 6.39 7.87 4.50
CA HIS A 125 6.33 8.19 5.91
C HIS A 125 6.76 9.63 6.12
N ARG A 126 5.90 10.43 6.70
CA ARG A 126 6.24 11.80 7.03
C ARG A 126 6.72 11.88 8.46
N PHE A 127 7.82 12.57 8.65
CA PHE A 127 8.22 12.93 10.00
C PHE A 127 7.27 14.03 10.46
N ALA A 128 6.53 13.70 11.47
CA ALA A 128 5.50 14.60 11.96
C ALA A 128 6.13 15.83 12.56
N GLY A 129 6.16 16.86 11.78
CA GLY A 129 6.29 18.16 12.38
C GLY A 129 4.92 18.60 12.82
N LYS A 130 4.78 19.03 14.03
CA LYS A 130 3.60 19.77 14.40
C LYS A 130 3.71 21.13 13.78
N ARG A 131 2.80 21.43 12.94
CA ARG A 131 2.75 22.71 12.30
C ARG A 131 1.45 23.35 12.57
#